data_a90372eeb46467320ca3887efb80317c
#
_entry.id   a90372eeb46467320ca3887efb80317c
#
_cell.length_a   1.000
_cell.length_b   1.000
_cell.length_c   1.000
_cell.angle_alpha   90.00
_cell.angle_beta   90.00
_cell.angle_gamma   90.00
#
_symmetry.space_group_name_H-M   'P 1'
#
loop_
_entity.id
_entity.type
_entity.pdbx_description
1 polymer ?
#
loop_
_entity_poly.entity_id
_entity_poly.type
_entity_poly.pdbx_seq_one_letter_code
_entity_poly.pdbx_strand_id
1 'polypeptide(L)'
;MLYCLNTSTIKPQALLDKIRLAGEAGYDGIELWLNDVFEHVARGGEVSDVEAALSDHGLIVPSVIAMRQWGDFEGWEHQLVLDEARRRFALGARLGAPFIVATPPMESTRTEHLPERYSELLAIGREEGIRPTFEYISFFKSVY
;
A
#
# COMPACT_ATOMS: atom_id res chain seq x y z
N MET A 1 -6.00 -15.52 16.29
CA MET A 1 -6.53 -14.65 15.21
C MET A 1 -5.95 -13.27 15.47
N LEU A 2 -5.45 -12.59 14.43
CA LEU A 2 -4.88 -11.25 14.57
C LEU A 2 -5.97 -10.20 14.26
N TYR A 3 -6.05 -9.17 15.07
CA TYR A 3 -6.93 -8.02 14.85
C TYR A 3 -6.09 -6.85 14.34
N CYS A 4 -6.39 -6.35 13.16
CA CYS A 4 -5.64 -5.28 12.53
C CYS A 4 -6.56 -4.10 12.19
N LEU A 5 -6.07 -2.88 12.46
CA LEU A 5 -6.76 -1.64 12.14
C LEU A 5 -6.33 -1.15 10.76
N ASN A 6 -7.29 -0.82 9.88
CA ASN A 6 -6.97 -0.07 8.66
C ASN A 6 -6.96 1.43 8.98
N THR A 7 -5.89 2.14 8.62
CA THR A 7 -5.71 3.57 8.94
C THR A 7 -6.78 4.48 8.35
N SER A 8 -7.53 4.03 7.33
CA SER A 8 -8.65 4.80 6.76
C SER A 8 -9.83 4.97 7.73
N THR A 9 -9.94 4.13 8.76
CA THR A 9 -11.03 4.22 9.75
C THR A 9 -10.87 5.43 10.68
N ILE A 10 -9.63 5.91 10.83
CA ILE A 10 -9.28 7.07 11.66
C ILE A 10 -8.54 8.15 10.86
N LYS A 11 -8.99 8.39 9.63
CA LYS A 11 -8.40 9.30 8.64
C LYS A 11 -7.92 10.66 9.18
N PRO A 12 -8.68 11.38 10.03
CA PRO A 12 -8.28 12.72 10.47
C PRO A 12 -7.00 12.78 11.30
N GLN A 13 -6.56 11.65 11.85
CA GLN A 13 -5.38 11.61 12.72
C GLN A 13 -4.08 11.63 11.91
N ALA A 14 -3.02 12.22 12.48
CA ALA A 14 -1.67 12.11 11.93
C ALA A 14 -1.17 10.66 11.99
N LEU A 15 -0.25 10.28 11.09
CA LEU A 15 0.21 8.89 10.95
C LEU A 15 0.70 8.28 12.27
N LEU A 16 1.59 8.97 12.98
CA LEU A 16 2.13 8.45 14.25
C LEU A 16 1.06 8.32 15.33
N ASP A 17 0.06 9.22 15.35
CA ASP A 17 -1.10 9.09 16.23
C ASP A 17 -1.98 7.88 15.86
N LYS A 18 -2.15 7.59 14.56
CA LYS A 18 -2.88 6.38 14.12
C LYS A 18 -2.21 5.11 14.66
N ILE A 19 -0.87 5.04 14.60
CA ILE A 19 -0.09 3.91 15.09
C ILE A 19 -0.24 3.79 16.60
N ARG A 20 -0.02 4.89 17.33
CA ARG A 20 -0.19 4.93 18.79
C ARG A 20 -1.59 4.49 19.22
N LEU A 21 -2.65 5.04 18.63
CA LEU A 21 -4.04 4.72 18.96
C LEU A 21 -4.39 3.24 18.68
N ALA A 22 -3.84 2.67 17.60
CA ALA A 22 -4.01 1.24 17.30
C ALA A 22 -3.37 0.37 18.40
N GLY A 23 -2.15 0.70 18.82
CA GLY A 23 -1.47 -0.03 19.91
C GLY A 23 -2.20 0.12 21.25
N GLU A 24 -2.58 1.35 21.63
CA GLU A 24 -3.33 1.61 22.87
C GLU A 24 -4.71 0.92 22.90
N ALA A 25 -5.33 0.74 21.72
CA ALA A 25 -6.59 0.02 21.60
C ALA A 25 -6.44 -1.51 21.60
N GLY A 26 -5.21 -2.03 21.65
CA GLY A 26 -4.92 -3.46 21.72
C GLY A 26 -5.02 -4.22 20.39
N TYR A 27 -4.84 -3.54 19.26
CA TYR A 27 -4.70 -4.21 17.98
C TYR A 27 -3.36 -4.93 17.88
N ASP A 28 -3.34 -6.06 17.18
CA ASP A 28 -2.11 -6.82 16.88
C ASP A 28 -1.33 -6.22 15.70
N GLY A 29 -2.01 -5.47 14.83
CA GLY A 29 -1.39 -4.89 13.65
C GLY A 29 -2.17 -3.72 13.07
N ILE A 30 -1.55 -3.11 12.06
CA ILE A 30 -2.10 -1.93 11.38
C ILE A 30 -1.86 -2.04 9.87
N GLU A 31 -2.89 -1.85 9.07
CA GLU A 31 -2.77 -1.71 7.62
C GLU A 31 -2.58 -0.24 7.28
N LEU A 32 -1.39 0.09 6.77
CA LEU A 32 -0.99 1.46 6.51
C LEU A 32 -1.36 1.91 5.09
N TRP A 33 -1.90 3.11 4.99
CA TRP A 33 -1.96 3.81 3.71
C TRP A 33 -0.59 4.43 3.43
N LEU A 34 0.09 3.99 2.37
CA LEU A 34 1.42 4.50 2.01
C LEU A 34 1.44 6.01 1.75
N ASN A 35 0.31 6.57 1.31
CA ASN A 35 0.19 8.02 1.16
C ASN A 35 0.36 8.76 2.49
N ASP A 36 -0.09 8.20 3.61
CA ASP A 36 0.12 8.79 4.93
C ASP A 36 1.62 8.82 5.29
N VAL A 37 2.36 7.78 4.88
CA VAL A 37 3.83 7.71 5.09
C VAL A 37 4.54 8.74 4.22
N PHE A 38 4.17 8.84 2.92
CA PHE A 38 4.72 9.86 2.04
C PHE A 38 4.42 11.27 2.54
N GLU A 39 3.22 11.51 3.05
CA GLU A 39 2.84 12.81 3.63
C GLU A 39 3.64 13.13 4.90
N HIS A 40 3.86 12.15 5.78
CA HIS A 40 4.71 12.30 6.96
C HIS A 40 6.13 12.74 6.56
N VAL A 41 6.74 12.05 5.58
CA VAL A 41 8.08 12.40 5.08
C VAL A 41 8.09 13.78 4.40
N ALA A 42 7.08 14.10 3.59
CA ALA A 42 6.99 15.40 2.93
C ALA A 42 6.85 16.59 3.92
N ARG A 43 6.37 16.32 5.13
CA ARG A 43 6.30 17.29 6.24
C ARG A 43 7.55 17.37 7.10
N GLY A 44 8.62 16.66 6.72
CA GLY A 44 9.91 16.67 7.40
C GLY A 44 10.14 15.56 8.42
N GLY A 45 9.24 14.59 8.50
CA GLY A 45 9.46 13.35 9.24
C GLY A 45 10.29 12.34 8.43
N GLU A 46 10.61 11.21 9.04
CA GLU A 46 11.38 10.14 8.43
C GLU A 46 10.61 8.80 8.47
N VAL A 47 10.95 7.89 7.56
CA VAL A 47 10.38 6.52 7.60
C VAL A 47 10.75 5.80 8.88
N SER A 48 11.94 6.08 9.43
CA SER A 48 12.41 5.57 10.73
C SER A 48 11.50 5.94 11.91
N ASP A 49 10.81 7.08 11.86
CA ASP A 49 9.82 7.45 12.89
C ASP A 49 8.65 6.48 12.89
N VAL A 50 8.22 6.07 11.69
CA VAL A 50 7.13 5.10 11.50
C VAL A 50 7.57 3.72 12.00
N GLU A 51 8.79 3.29 11.63
CA GLU A 51 9.38 2.01 12.08
C GLU A 51 9.48 1.96 13.61
N ALA A 52 9.96 3.04 14.23
CA ALA A 52 10.04 3.15 15.68
C ALA A 52 8.67 3.08 16.34
N ALA A 53 7.70 3.85 15.86
CA ALA A 53 6.35 3.85 16.41
C ALA A 53 5.68 2.47 16.31
N LEU A 54 5.83 1.76 15.19
CA LEU A 54 5.33 0.39 15.03
C LEU A 54 5.96 -0.56 16.06
N SER A 55 7.27 -0.48 16.24
CA SER A 55 8.03 -1.29 17.20
C SER A 55 7.63 -0.99 18.64
N ASP A 56 7.52 0.29 19.01
CA ASP A 56 7.18 0.73 20.37
C ASP A 56 5.79 0.25 20.80
N HIS A 57 4.87 0.12 19.85
CA HIS A 57 3.51 -0.37 20.09
C HIS A 57 3.32 -1.86 19.76
N GLY A 58 4.38 -2.56 19.34
CA GLY A 58 4.34 -4.00 19.03
C GLY A 58 3.40 -4.36 17.88
N LEU A 59 3.17 -3.43 16.93
CA LEU A 59 2.26 -3.63 15.82
C LEU A 59 2.95 -4.25 14.62
N ILE A 60 2.35 -5.29 14.05
CA ILE A 60 2.75 -5.80 12.73
C ILE A 60 2.06 -5.02 11.63
N VAL A 61 2.64 -5.03 10.43
CA VAL A 61 2.03 -4.46 9.20
C VAL A 61 1.67 -5.63 8.27
N PRO A 62 0.44 -6.15 8.32
CA PRO A 62 0.04 -7.31 7.51
C PRO A 62 -0.08 -7.00 6.03
N SER A 63 -0.40 -5.76 5.69
CA SER A 63 -0.50 -5.24 4.32
C SER A 63 -0.38 -3.73 4.31
N VAL A 64 -0.09 -3.18 3.13
CA VAL A 64 -0.12 -1.73 2.89
C VAL A 64 -1.03 -1.40 1.71
N ILE A 65 -1.66 -0.23 1.74
CA ILE A 65 -2.52 0.32 0.69
C ILE A 65 -1.85 1.56 0.09
N ALA A 66 -1.73 1.74 -1.17
CA ALA A 66 -2.04 0.84 -2.26
C ALA A 66 -1.17 1.14 -3.47
N MET A 67 -1.11 0.19 -4.39
CA MET A 67 -0.68 0.44 -5.76
C MET A 67 -1.92 0.71 -6.61
N ARG A 68 -2.00 1.90 -7.18
CA ARG A 68 -3.12 2.36 -8.02
C ARG A 68 -2.64 2.64 -9.44
N GLN A 69 -3.59 2.76 -10.36
CA GLN A 69 -3.36 3.20 -11.73
C GLN A 69 -2.41 2.30 -12.54
N TRP A 70 -2.11 1.10 -12.05
CA TRP A 70 -1.17 0.17 -12.67
C TRP A 70 -1.63 -0.36 -14.04
N GLY A 71 -2.92 -0.24 -14.35
CA GLY A 71 -3.51 -0.65 -15.63
C GLY A 71 -4.09 0.51 -16.46
N ASP A 72 -3.96 1.77 -16.00
CA ASP A 72 -4.68 2.91 -16.59
C ASP A 72 -3.89 3.62 -17.70
N PHE A 73 -2.58 3.44 -17.79
CA PHE A 73 -1.70 4.18 -18.68
C PHE A 73 -0.94 3.29 -19.68
N GLU A 74 -0.45 3.92 -20.75
CA GLU A 74 0.34 3.28 -21.79
C GLU A 74 1.63 4.10 -22.07
N GLY A 75 2.57 3.50 -22.81
CA GLY A 75 3.78 4.19 -23.23
C GLY A 75 4.65 4.69 -22.08
N TRP A 76 5.10 5.92 -22.17
CA TRP A 76 5.99 6.52 -21.17
C TRP A 76 5.31 6.73 -19.80
N GLU A 77 3.99 7.01 -19.79
CA GLU A 77 3.22 7.17 -18.56
C GLU A 77 3.16 5.87 -17.78
N HIS A 78 3.03 4.74 -18.47
CA HIS A 78 3.11 3.43 -17.85
C HIS A 78 4.48 3.17 -17.20
N GLN A 79 5.59 3.63 -17.80
CA GLN A 79 6.92 3.51 -17.17
C GLN A 79 6.99 4.29 -15.85
N LEU A 80 6.38 5.48 -15.77
CA LEU A 80 6.29 6.23 -14.51
C LEU A 80 5.48 5.47 -13.45
N VAL A 81 4.44 4.76 -13.86
CA VAL A 81 3.65 3.91 -12.95
C VAL A 81 4.49 2.74 -12.42
N LEU A 82 5.32 2.11 -13.25
CA LEU A 82 6.22 1.05 -12.81
C LEU A 82 7.31 1.58 -11.85
N ASP A 83 7.82 2.78 -12.09
CA ASP A 83 8.77 3.43 -11.18
C ASP A 83 8.12 3.77 -9.82
N GLU A 84 6.86 4.22 -9.84
CA GLU A 84 6.09 4.42 -8.63
C GLU A 84 5.80 3.10 -7.90
N ALA A 85 5.54 2.02 -8.64
CA ALA A 85 5.36 0.69 -8.06
C ALA A 85 6.61 0.25 -7.31
N ARG A 86 7.82 0.40 -7.88
CA ARG A 86 9.07 0.08 -7.19
C ARG A 86 9.22 0.86 -5.89
N ARG A 87 9.00 2.18 -5.92
CA ARG A 87 9.08 3.02 -4.71
C ARG A 87 8.10 2.57 -3.61
N ARG A 88 6.85 2.28 -3.99
CA ARG A 88 5.82 1.84 -3.04
C ARG A 88 6.10 0.46 -2.47
N PHE A 89 6.55 -0.45 -3.32
CA PHE A 89 6.85 -1.82 -2.94
C PHE A 89 8.07 -1.87 -2.01
N ALA A 90 9.15 -1.17 -2.36
CA ALA A 90 10.31 -1.01 -1.49
C ALA A 90 9.94 -0.43 -0.11
N LEU A 91 9.09 0.61 -0.08
CA LEU A 91 8.61 1.20 1.18
C LEU A 91 7.75 0.21 1.97
N GLY A 92 6.82 -0.49 1.33
CA GLY A 92 5.99 -1.50 1.99
C GLY A 92 6.83 -2.64 2.58
N ALA A 93 7.79 -3.15 1.81
CA ALA A 93 8.73 -4.18 2.27
C ALA A 93 9.60 -3.69 3.44
N ARG A 94 10.10 -2.46 3.39
CA ARG A 94 10.84 -1.82 4.47
C ARG A 94 10.03 -1.75 5.77
N LEU A 95 8.73 -1.48 5.69
CA LEU A 95 7.81 -1.46 6.83
C LEU A 95 7.39 -2.88 7.30
N GLY A 96 7.96 -3.94 6.71
CA GLY A 96 7.70 -5.32 7.08
C GLY A 96 6.40 -5.91 6.52
N ALA A 97 5.76 -5.24 5.56
CA ALA A 97 4.53 -5.74 4.97
C ALA A 97 4.80 -6.87 3.97
N PRO A 98 4.21 -8.06 4.11
CA PRO A 98 4.31 -9.13 3.12
C PRO A 98 3.44 -8.87 1.88
N PHE A 99 2.46 -7.99 1.98
CA PHE A 99 1.49 -7.71 0.92
C PHE A 99 1.28 -6.21 0.68
N ILE A 100 1.05 -5.87 -0.59
CA ILE A 100 0.56 -4.55 -1.00
C ILE A 100 -0.72 -4.71 -1.83
N VAL A 101 -1.74 -3.94 -1.50
CA VAL A 101 -3.02 -3.96 -2.22
C VAL A 101 -2.84 -3.29 -3.59
N ALA A 102 -3.10 -4.04 -4.66
CA ALA A 102 -3.22 -3.54 -6.02
C ALA A 102 -4.71 -3.25 -6.29
N THR A 103 -5.09 -1.98 -6.15
CA THR A 103 -6.47 -1.52 -6.40
C THR A 103 -6.78 -1.66 -7.89
N PRO A 104 -7.96 -2.16 -8.29
CA PRO A 104 -8.35 -2.24 -9.68
C PRO A 104 -8.21 -0.91 -10.42
N PRO A 105 -7.84 -0.92 -11.70
CA PRO A 105 -7.83 0.30 -12.52
C PRO A 105 -9.21 0.96 -12.53
N MET A 106 -9.25 2.26 -12.25
CA MET A 106 -10.52 2.99 -12.09
C MET A 106 -11.03 3.55 -13.42
N GLU A 107 -10.12 3.85 -14.34
CA GLU A 107 -10.40 4.58 -15.56
C GLU A 107 -10.17 3.74 -16.83
N SER A 108 -9.46 2.62 -16.72
CA SER A 108 -9.18 1.77 -17.87
C SER A 108 -10.42 1.03 -18.33
N THR A 109 -10.75 1.23 -19.60
CA THR A 109 -11.75 0.43 -20.32
C THR A 109 -11.11 -0.76 -21.04
N ARG A 110 -9.77 -0.88 -20.99
CA ARG A 110 -8.99 -1.91 -21.69
C ARG A 110 -8.59 -3.03 -20.74
N THR A 111 -9.52 -3.91 -20.46
CA THR A 111 -9.31 -5.03 -19.54
C THR A 111 -8.38 -6.11 -20.12
N GLU A 112 -8.20 -6.16 -21.43
CA GLU A 112 -7.36 -7.13 -22.13
C GLU A 112 -5.87 -7.05 -21.74
N HIS A 113 -5.38 -5.89 -21.33
CA HIS A 113 -3.98 -5.67 -20.92
C HIS A 113 -3.74 -5.91 -19.41
N LEU A 114 -4.78 -6.05 -18.62
CA LEU A 114 -4.64 -6.17 -17.16
C LEU A 114 -3.82 -7.39 -16.71
N PRO A 115 -3.93 -8.57 -17.32
CA PRO A 115 -3.09 -9.71 -16.94
C PRO A 115 -1.59 -9.46 -17.13
N GLU A 116 -1.21 -8.79 -18.23
CA GLU A 116 0.17 -8.41 -18.51
C GLU A 116 0.67 -7.37 -17.50
N ARG A 117 -0.11 -6.29 -17.29
CA ARG A 117 0.18 -5.24 -16.32
C ARG A 117 0.32 -5.77 -14.89
N TYR A 118 -0.54 -6.67 -14.51
CA TYR A 118 -0.44 -7.30 -13.19
C TYR A 118 0.79 -8.22 -13.08
N SER A 119 1.19 -8.87 -14.17
CA SER A 119 2.42 -9.67 -14.22
C SER A 119 3.67 -8.82 -14.03
N GLU A 120 3.68 -7.58 -14.52
CA GLU A 120 4.76 -6.61 -14.27
C GLU A 120 4.83 -6.24 -12.78
N LEU A 121 3.68 -6.00 -12.12
CA LEU A 121 3.66 -5.78 -10.67
C LEU A 121 4.17 -6.99 -9.88
N LEU A 122 3.80 -8.21 -10.30
CA LEU A 122 4.31 -9.43 -9.67
C LEU A 122 5.83 -9.57 -9.83
N ALA A 123 6.40 -9.11 -10.96
CA ALA A 123 7.85 -9.11 -11.16
C ALA A 123 8.53 -8.12 -10.19
N ILE A 124 8.05 -6.88 -10.13
CA ILE A 124 8.53 -5.86 -9.19
C ILE A 124 8.39 -6.36 -7.74
N GLY A 125 7.24 -6.98 -7.41
CA GLY A 125 7.01 -7.52 -6.08
C GLY A 125 8.03 -8.59 -5.67
N ARG A 126 8.47 -9.43 -6.61
CA ARG A 126 9.55 -10.41 -6.36
C ARG A 126 10.90 -9.74 -6.13
N GLU A 127 11.20 -8.67 -6.86
CA GLU A 127 12.44 -7.90 -6.70
C GLU A 127 12.50 -7.19 -5.36
N GLU A 128 11.40 -6.59 -4.92
CA GLU A 128 11.30 -5.79 -3.70
C GLU A 128 10.94 -6.62 -2.44
N GLY A 129 10.61 -7.90 -2.60
CA GLY A 129 10.28 -8.78 -1.47
C GLY A 129 8.87 -8.57 -0.88
N ILE A 130 7.93 -8.04 -1.64
CA ILE A 130 6.55 -7.82 -1.26
C ILE A 130 5.61 -8.36 -2.33
N ARG A 131 4.45 -8.89 -1.95
CA ARG A 131 3.52 -9.48 -2.91
C ARG A 131 2.34 -8.55 -3.17
N PRO A 132 2.13 -8.08 -4.43
CA PRO A 132 0.89 -7.41 -4.78
C PRO A 132 -0.29 -8.39 -4.70
N THR A 133 -1.41 -7.93 -4.12
CA THR A 133 -2.67 -8.65 -4.01
C THR A 133 -3.76 -7.86 -4.70
N PHE A 134 -4.44 -8.48 -5.65
CA PHE A 134 -5.53 -7.83 -6.36
C PHE A 134 -6.73 -7.65 -5.42
N GLU A 135 -7.21 -6.41 -5.30
CA GLU A 135 -8.38 -6.10 -4.49
C GLU A 135 -9.67 -6.26 -5.32
N TYR A 136 -10.58 -7.10 -4.82
CA TYR A 136 -11.89 -7.24 -5.43
C TYR A 136 -12.84 -6.15 -4.90
N ILE A 137 -13.21 -5.18 -5.76
CA ILE A 137 -14.08 -4.07 -5.40
C ILE A 137 -15.34 -4.10 -6.26
N SER A 138 -16.48 -4.41 -5.66
CA SER A 138 -17.74 -4.69 -6.35
C SER A 138 -18.35 -3.51 -7.14
N PHE A 139 -17.95 -2.29 -6.87
CA PHE A 139 -18.44 -1.12 -7.59
C PHE A 139 -17.62 -0.77 -8.85
N PHE A 140 -16.47 -1.41 -9.06
CA PHE A 140 -15.72 -1.29 -10.31
C PHE A 140 -16.23 -2.32 -11.32
N LYS A 141 -17.14 -1.88 -12.19
CA LYS A 141 -17.81 -2.75 -13.17
C LYS A 141 -16.93 -3.18 -14.34
N SER A 142 -15.81 -2.49 -14.57
CA SER A 142 -14.95 -2.70 -15.74
C SER A 142 -13.92 -3.83 -15.60
N VAL A 143 -13.87 -4.51 -14.48
CA VAL A 143 -12.81 -5.48 -14.15
C VAL A 143 -13.36 -6.91 -14.01
N TYR A 144 -14.68 -7.09 -14.18
CA TYR A 144 -15.36 -8.38 -13.98
C TYR A 144 -16.22 -8.75 -15.17
#